data_48c986f8f38bd30d14abe3ce3e6186a2
#
_entry.id   48c986f8f38bd30d14abe3ce3e6186a2
#
_cell.length_a   1.000
_cell.length_b   1.000
_cell.length_c   1.000
_cell.angle_alpha   90.00
_cell.angle_beta   90.00
_cell.angle_gamma   90.00
#
_symmetry.space_group_name_H-M   'P 1'
#
loop_
_entity.id
_entity.type
_entity.pdbx_description
1 polymer ?
#
loop_
_entity_poly.entity_id
_entity_poly.type
_entity_poly.pdbx_seq_one_letter_code
_entity_poly.pdbx_strand_id
1 'polypeptide(L)'
;LQLPKYVIPVTTITVGYPSEIPEQVERLPLEAIIHQEKYKDYTREDIDRLYRDKENLAANLKFIKENNKKTLAQVFTDVRYKKEDNEYFSEMFLKIIKEQGFRF
;
A
#
# COMPACT_ATOMS: atom_id res chain seq x y z
N LEU A 1 10.50 -11.15 -19.30
CA LEU A 1 10.71 -12.47 -18.71
C LEU A 1 10.05 -13.53 -19.60
N GLN A 2 10.81 -14.52 -20.04
CA GLN A 2 10.25 -15.67 -20.78
C GLN A 2 9.75 -16.71 -19.76
N LEU A 3 8.57 -16.44 -19.21
CA LEU A 3 7.98 -17.33 -18.22
C LEU A 3 7.22 -18.48 -18.92
N PRO A 4 7.28 -19.70 -18.37
CA PRO A 4 6.46 -20.81 -18.86
C PRO A 4 4.98 -20.55 -18.61
N LYS A 5 4.10 -21.29 -19.32
CA LYS A 5 2.66 -21.25 -19.08
C LYS A 5 2.33 -21.55 -17.61
N TYR A 6 1.27 -20.96 -17.11
CA TYR A 6 0.78 -21.10 -15.73
C TYR A 6 1.73 -20.55 -14.67
N VAL A 7 2.66 -19.69 -15.05
CA VAL A 7 3.54 -18.96 -14.13
C VAL A 7 3.34 -17.46 -14.30
N ILE A 8 3.11 -16.76 -13.21
CA ILE A 8 3.01 -15.30 -13.17
C ILE A 8 4.04 -14.75 -12.18
N PRO A 9 4.70 -13.61 -12.51
CA PRO A 9 5.60 -12.98 -11.56
C PRO A 9 4.76 -12.25 -10.49
N VAL A 10 5.07 -12.48 -9.23
CA VAL A 10 4.40 -11.81 -8.10
C VAL A 10 5.20 -10.58 -7.66
N THR A 11 6.52 -10.74 -7.57
CA THR A 11 7.42 -9.65 -7.17
C THR A 11 8.84 -9.91 -7.65
N THR A 12 9.64 -8.86 -7.69
CA THR A 12 11.08 -8.94 -7.93
C THR A 12 11.80 -8.38 -6.72
N ILE A 13 12.76 -9.12 -6.19
CA ILE A 13 13.59 -8.71 -5.06
C ILE A 13 15.02 -8.54 -5.57
N THR A 14 15.57 -7.33 -5.44
CA THR A 14 16.99 -7.07 -5.68
C THR A 14 17.76 -7.17 -4.36
N VAL A 15 18.88 -7.86 -4.41
CA VAL A 15 19.75 -8.07 -3.25
C VAL A 15 21.14 -7.52 -3.56
N GLY A 16 21.69 -6.74 -2.64
CA GLY A 16 23.02 -6.14 -2.81
C GLY A 16 23.42 -5.31 -1.61
N TYR A 17 24.59 -4.74 -1.66
CA TYR A 17 25.04 -3.77 -0.65
C TYR A 17 24.39 -2.41 -0.96
N PRO A 18 23.64 -1.81 -0.01
CA PRO A 18 23.04 -0.50 -0.24
C PRO A 18 24.12 0.59 -0.32
N SER A 19 23.95 1.54 -1.22
CA SER A 19 24.81 2.74 -1.29
C SER A 19 24.52 3.72 -0.16
N GLU A 20 23.29 3.68 0.37
CA GLU A 20 22.81 4.50 1.49
C GLU A 20 21.98 3.65 2.42
N ILE A 21 22.08 3.91 3.71
CA ILE A 21 21.20 3.31 4.72
C ILE A 21 20.21 4.41 5.15
N PRO A 22 19.01 4.46 4.55
CA PRO A 22 18.02 5.45 4.92
C PRO A 22 17.52 5.21 6.36
N GLU A 23 17.02 6.26 6.99
CA GLU A 23 16.29 6.13 8.24
C GLU A 23 15.07 5.21 8.07
N GLN A 24 14.74 4.49 9.15
CA GLN A 24 13.58 3.61 9.12
C GLN A 24 12.30 4.42 8.94
N VAL A 25 11.52 4.02 7.93
CA VAL A 25 10.21 4.64 7.68
C VAL A 25 9.27 4.33 8.84
N GLU A 26 8.55 5.35 9.28
CA GLU A 26 7.54 5.24 10.33
C GLU A 26 6.50 4.17 10.00
N ARG A 27 6.17 3.37 10.98
CA ARG A 27 5.19 2.28 10.90
C ARG A 27 3.98 2.58 11.77
N LEU A 28 2.86 1.96 11.44
CA LEU A 28 1.71 1.95 12.35
C LEU A 28 2.05 1.12 13.61
N PRO A 29 1.41 1.41 14.75
CA PRO A 29 1.54 0.58 15.95
C PRO A 29 1.18 -0.88 15.67
N LEU A 30 1.81 -1.81 16.37
CA LEU A 30 1.57 -3.25 16.15
C LEU A 30 0.11 -3.64 16.34
N GLU A 31 -0.61 -2.99 17.25
CA GLU A 31 -2.05 -3.21 17.45
C GLU A 31 -2.92 -2.87 16.23
N ALA A 32 -2.38 -2.12 15.27
CA ALA A 32 -3.04 -1.84 13.99
C ALA A 32 -2.87 -2.97 12.96
N ILE A 33 -2.07 -3.98 13.25
CA ILE A 33 -1.69 -5.01 12.28
C ILE A 33 -1.90 -6.40 12.86
N ILE A 34 -1.70 -6.56 14.18
CA ILE A 34 -1.73 -7.85 14.84
C ILE A 34 -3.06 -8.02 15.58
N HIS A 35 -3.79 -9.06 15.24
CA HIS A 35 -4.98 -9.52 15.95
C HIS A 35 -4.63 -10.81 16.71
N GLN A 36 -4.85 -10.84 18.02
CA GLN A 36 -4.61 -12.03 18.84
C GLN A 36 -5.91 -12.82 18.98
N GLU A 37 -5.91 -14.08 18.54
CA GLU A 37 -6.99 -15.05 18.61
C GLU A 37 -8.29 -14.66 17.88
N LYS A 38 -8.67 -13.38 17.91
CA LYS A 38 -9.90 -12.88 17.29
C LYS A 38 -9.62 -11.62 16.48
N TYR A 39 -10.20 -11.56 15.29
CA TYR A 39 -10.25 -10.34 14.52
C TYR A 39 -11.15 -9.31 15.22
N LYS A 40 -10.67 -8.08 15.29
CA LYS A 40 -11.42 -6.92 15.77
C LYS A 40 -11.55 -5.90 14.65
N ASP A 41 -12.76 -5.53 14.29
CA ASP A 41 -12.99 -4.40 13.41
C ASP A 41 -12.58 -3.08 14.09
N TYR A 42 -12.07 -2.15 13.29
CA TYR A 42 -11.68 -0.84 13.76
C TYR A 42 -12.84 0.14 13.65
N THR A 43 -13.11 0.87 14.73
CA THR A 43 -13.99 2.03 14.71
C THR A 43 -13.28 3.23 14.08
N ARG A 44 -14.02 4.29 13.80
CA ARG A 44 -13.43 5.55 13.30
C ARG A 44 -12.43 6.11 14.32
N GLU A 45 -12.75 6.06 15.59
CA GLU A 45 -11.90 6.53 16.69
C GLU A 45 -10.63 5.71 16.80
N ASP A 46 -10.70 4.38 16.59
CA ASP A 46 -9.50 3.52 16.53
C ASP A 46 -8.59 3.95 15.39
N ILE A 47 -9.13 4.17 14.20
CA ILE A 47 -8.36 4.61 13.03
C ILE A 47 -7.69 5.95 13.27
N ASP A 48 -8.43 6.93 13.77
CA ASP A 48 -7.92 8.27 14.07
C ASP A 48 -6.80 8.22 15.12
N ARG A 49 -6.91 7.35 16.13
CA ARG A 49 -5.88 7.12 17.15
C ARG A 49 -4.62 6.48 16.55
N LEU A 50 -4.79 5.40 15.77
CA LEU A 50 -3.67 4.63 15.20
C LEU A 50 -2.85 5.42 14.17
N TYR A 51 -3.49 6.36 13.47
CA TYR A 51 -2.82 7.19 12.46
C TYR A 51 -2.28 8.51 12.99
N ARG A 52 -2.67 8.92 14.21
CA ARG A 52 -2.38 10.23 14.78
C ARG A 52 -0.90 10.60 14.73
N ASP A 53 -0.03 9.72 15.22
CA ASP A 53 1.40 10.01 15.30
C ASP A 53 2.02 10.09 13.91
N LYS A 54 1.65 9.15 13.03
CA LYS A 54 2.09 9.15 11.63
C LYS A 54 1.61 10.38 10.88
N GLU A 55 0.37 10.79 11.07
CA GLU A 55 -0.20 11.95 10.39
C GLU A 55 0.45 13.26 10.84
N ASN A 56 0.83 13.35 12.11
CA ASN A 56 1.47 14.52 12.69
C ASN A 56 2.97 14.68 12.36
N LEU A 57 3.58 13.75 11.66
CA LEU A 57 4.94 13.92 11.17
C LEU A 57 5.02 15.13 10.21
N ALA A 58 6.04 15.95 10.37
CA ALA A 58 6.21 17.19 9.57
C ALA A 58 6.15 16.91 8.06
N ALA A 59 6.76 15.82 7.61
CA ALA A 59 6.72 15.41 6.21
C ALA A 59 5.30 15.06 5.73
N ASN A 60 4.50 14.40 6.56
CA ASN A 60 3.13 14.01 6.22
C ASN A 60 2.18 15.21 6.26
N LEU A 61 2.33 16.12 7.22
CA LEU A 61 1.57 17.36 7.26
C LEU A 61 1.87 18.24 6.03
N LYS A 62 3.13 18.33 5.63
CA LYS A 62 3.53 19.02 4.39
C LYS A 62 2.88 18.38 3.19
N PHE A 63 2.91 17.04 3.09
CA PHE A 63 2.34 16.28 1.99
C PHE A 63 0.81 16.43 1.89
N ILE A 64 0.10 16.43 3.01
CA ILE A 64 -1.35 16.71 3.10
C ILE A 64 -1.64 18.10 2.53
N LYS A 65 -0.89 19.10 2.99
CA LYS A 65 -1.06 20.51 2.57
C LYS A 65 -0.78 20.72 1.08
N GLU A 66 0.31 20.16 0.56
CA GLU A 66 0.69 20.25 -0.86
C GLU A 66 -0.37 19.64 -1.79
N ASN A 67 -1.09 18.64 -1.32
CA ASN A 67 -2.16 17.99 -2.09
C ASN A 67 -3.57 18.57 -1.81
N ASN A 68 -3.66 19.65 -1.03
CA ASN A 68 -4.94 20.29 -0.65
C ASN A 68 -5.95 19.31 -0.02
N LYS A 69 -5.46 18.42 0.84
CA LYS A 69 -6.26 17.43 1.56
C LYS A 69 -6.34 17.75 3.05
N LYS A 70 -7.25 17.09 3.76
CA LYS A 70 -7.44 17.29 5.21
C LYS A 70 -6.72 16.21 6.03
N THR A 71 -6.57 15.00 5.47
CA THR A 71 -5.98 13.85 6.14
C THR A 71 -5.01 13.13 5.22
N LEU A 72 -4.08 12.38 5.80
CA LEU A 72 -3.15 11.54 5.06
C LEU A 72 -3.90 10.43 4.29
N ALA A 73 -4.97 9.90 4.87
CA ALA A 73 -5.81 8.90 4.21
C ALA A 73 -6.40 9.43 2.89
N GLN A 74 -6.88 10.69 2.88
CA GLN A 74 -7.38 11.30 1.64
C GLN A 74 -6.31 11.46 0.57
N VAL A 75 -5.05 11.72 0.94
CA VAL A 75 -3.96 11.77 -0.03
C VAL A 75 -3.73 10.39 -0.65
N PHE A 76 -3.80 9.32 0.15
CA PHE A 76 -3.64 7.96 -0.37
C PHE A 76 -4.79 7.57 -1.30
N THR A 77 -6.04 7.82 -0.92
CA THR A 77 -7.21 7.40 -1.70
C THR A 77 -7.47 8.24 -2.96
N ASP A 78 -7.25 9.55 -2.86
CA ASP A 78 -7.65 10.47 -3.92
C ASP A 78 -6.50 10.84 -4.89
N VAL A 79 -5.24 10.62 -4.47
CA VAL A 79 -4.07 11.05 -5.24
C VAL A 79 -3.18 9.88 -5.63
N ARG A 80 -2.83 9.00 -4.67
CA ARG A 80 -1.86 7.92 -4.91
C ARG A 80 -2.46 6.60 -5.38
N TYR A 81 -3.58 6.20 -4.80
CA TYR A 81 -4.21 4.90 -5.06
C TYR A 81 -5.66 5.11 -5.50
N LYS A 82 -5.82 5.81 -6.60
CA LYS A 82 -7.13 6.09 -7.17
C LYS A 82 -7.82 4.81 -7.60
N LYS A 83 -9.15 4.81 -7.51
CA LYS A 83 -9.96 3.66 -7.93
C LYS A 83 -9.70 3.29 -9.38
N GLU A 84 -9.66 4.28 -10.26
CA GLU A 84 -9.46 4.10 -11.71
C GLU A 84 -8.12 3.41 -12.01
N ASP A 85 -7.05 3.81 -11.31
CA ASP A 85 -5.72 3.21 -11.48
C ASP A 85 -5.72 1.75 -11.02
N ASN A 86 -6.39 1.45 -9.90
CA ASN A 86 -6.52 0.08 -9.40
C ASN A 86 -7.37 -0.81 -10.32
N GLU A 87 -8.45 -0.28 -10.89
CA GLU A 87 -9.29 -0.98 -11.87
C GLU A 87 -8.48 -1.27 -13.13
N TYR A 88 -7.77 -0.28 -13.67
CA TYR A 88 -6.89 -0.47 -14.82
C TYR A 88 -5.80 -1.54 -14.57
N PHE A 89 -5.11 -1.48 -13.44
CA PHE A 89 -4.14 -2.50 -13.08
C PHE A 89 -4.74 -3.89 -12.96
N SER A 90 -5.92 -4.00 -12.38
CA SER A 90 -6.64 -5.27 -12.24
C SER A 90 -7.02 -5.87 -13.60
N GLU A 91 -7.50 -5.05 -14.52
CA GLU A 91 -7.82 -5.47 -15.90
C GLU A 91 -6.56 -5.94 -16.65
N MET A 92 -5.48 -5.17 -16.57
CA MET A 92 -4.20 -5.53 -17.19
C MET A 92 -3.63 -6.83 -16.61
N PHE A 93 -3.72 -6.99 -15.29
CA PHE A 93 -3.25 -8.20 -14.63
C PHE A 93 -4.09 -9.42 -15.02
N LEU A 94 -5.41 -9.28 -15.08
CA LEU A 94 -6.31 -10.33 -15.55
C LEU A 94 -5.99 -10.76 -16.99
N LYS A 95 -5.67 -9.80 -17.87
CA LYS A 95 -5.23 -10.08 -19.24
C LYS A 95 -3.97 -10.94 -19.26
N ILE A 96 -2.95 -10.56 -18.48
CA ILE A 96 -1.68 -11.31 -18.36
C ILE A 96 -1.95 -12.73 -17.86
N ILE A 97 -2.79 -12.90 -16.85
CA ILE A 97 -3.14 -14.21 -16.28
C ILE A 97 -3.78 -15.10 -17.36
N LYS A 98 -4.69 -14.57 -18.15
CA LYS A 98 -5.33 -15.30 -19.26
C LYS A 98 -4.33 -15.66 -20.37
N GLU A 99 -3.44 -14.74 -20.73
CA GLU A 99 -2.37 -14.97 -21.72
C GLU A 99 -1.40 -16.07 -21.25
N GLN A 100 -1.18 -16.19 -19.95
CA GLN A 100 -0.39 -17.27 -19.34
C GLN A 100 -1.13 -18.62 -19.29
N GLY A 101 -2.38 -18.70 -19.72
CA GLY A 101 -3.13 -19.94 -19.87
C GLY A 101 -4.09 -20.26 -18.72
N PHE A 102 -4.18 -19.42 -17.70
CA PHE A 102 -5.17 -19.59 -16.64
C PHE A 102 -6.59 -19.33 -17.18
N ARG A 103 -7.54 -20.14 -16.73
CA ARG A 103 -8.97 -20.01 -17.07
C ARG A 103 -9.76 -19.79 -15.78
N PHE A 104 -10.69 -18.86 -15.84
CA PHE A 104 -11.63 -18.51 -14.77
C PHE A 104 -13.05 -18.62 -15.31
#